data_8e5b1098b376939adc57a332475097ed
#
_entry.id   8e5b1098b376939adc57a332475097ed
#
_cell.length_a   1.000
_cell.length_b   1.000
_cell.length_c   1.000
_cell.angle_alpha   90.00
_cell.angle_beta   90.00
_cell.angle_gamma   90.00
#
_symmetry.space_group_name_H-M   'P 1'
#
loop_
_entity.id
_entity.type
_entity.pdbx_description
1 polymer ?
#
loop_
_entity_poly.entity_id
_entity_poly.type
_entity_poly.pdbx_seq_one_letter_code
_entity_poly.pdbx_strand_id
1 'polypeptide(L)'
;MESFRTELENQIVAKDILDLEKKIFEFKNNQIDEEKFRSLRLARGVYGQRQQGVQMIRIKLPMGKFTAKQLRRIADVSDEYASSNLHITTRQDIQIHYVLLDRTPELWATLEKDEITLREACGNTVRNVTASVMAGVDPNEAFDVTPYAQAFFEYFLRNPICQEMGRKFKVAFSSSSVDDALTFIHDLGFIPRIENGVRGFRVLLGGGIGSQPIDAQEVFSFLAANKIIPYSEAVIRVFDRHGERNKRNKARLKFLIKEIGLDAFRVLVEQELKVVNHQEYAIEPKKRTLKEAKFVGETLLDSTPAFEAWKKANTYTQKQMGYVAVGLPIKTGDIASDKARKLADLIEQFTRDDNRFSVGQSILLRDVKEEHLLALYRALEKLDLHRIGFHKINDIVTCPGTDTCNLGIASSMGLADELQKLIETEFYSLINTHDIQIKISGCMNACGQHTL
;
A
#
# COMPACT_ATOMS: atom_id res chain seq x y z
N MET A 1 -34.30 9.11 2.00
CA MET A 1 -32.85 8.89 2.15
C MET A 1 -32.46 9.38 3.52
N GLU A 2 -32.20 8.47 4.45
CA GLU A 2 -31.55 8.87 5.70
C GLU A 2 -30.16 9.37 5.33
N SER A 3 -29.87 10.58 5.72
CA SER A 3 -28.63 11.26 5.33
C SER A 3 -27.45 10.57 6.04
N PHE A 4 -26.48 10.01 5.28
CA PHE A 4 -25.19 9.50 5.83
C PHE A 4 -24.51 10.52 6.79
N ARG A 5 -24.91 11.79 6.73
CA ARG A 5 -24.42 12.88 7.58
C ARG A 5 -24.66 12.68 9.06
N THR A 6 -25.72 11.94 9.44
CA THR A 6 -26.06 11.67 10.85
C THR A 6 -25.27 10.51 11.45
N GLU A 7 -24.54 9.75 10.62
CA GLU A 7 -23.78 8.56 11.04
C GLU A 7 -22.29 8.83 11.25
N LEU A 8 -21.80 10.05 10.96
CA LEU A 8 -20.39 10.42 11.08
C LEU A 8 -20.05 10.83 12.51
N GLU A 9 -19.47 9.91 13.27
CA GLU A 9 -19.04 10.16 14.64
C GLU A 9 -17.80 11.06 14.74
N ASN A 10 -16.86 10.91 13.80
CA ASN A 10 -15.61 11.69 13.79
C ASN A 10 -15.81 13.02 13.05
N GLN A 11 -15.82 14.14 13.79
CA GLN A 11 -16.05 15.47 13.23
C GLN A 11 -15.00 15.91 12.20
N ILE A 12 -13.75 15.47 12.31
CA ILE A 12 -12.69 15.81 11.34
C ILE A 12 -12.97 15.12 10.01
N VAL A 13 -13.34 13.84 10.07
CA VAL A 13 -13.70 13.06 8.89
C VAL A 13 -15.01 13.57 8.29
N ALA A 14 -16.01 13.88 9.12
CA ALA A 14 -17.26 14.49 8.68
C ALA A 14 -17.00 15.77 7.87
N LYS A 15 -16.12 16.63 8.35
CA LYS A 15 -15.72 17.86 7.63
C LYS A 15 -15.08 17.56 6.28
N ASP A 16 -14.19 16.57 6.18
CA ASP A 16 -13.55 16.17 4.92
C ASP A 16 -14.58 15.67 3.89
N ILE A 17 -15.55 14.87 4.32
CA ILE A 17 -16.58 14.27 3.47
C ILE A 17 -17.58 15.33 2.99
N LEU A 18 -18.05 16.18 3.91
CA LEU A 18 -18.96 17.28 3.58
C LEU A 18 -18.30 18.33 2.66
N ASP A 19 -16.99 18.59 2.82
CA ASP A 19 -16.26 19.44 1.91
C ASP A 19 -16.17 18.80 0.50
N LEU A 20 -15.94 17.50 0.40
CA LEU A 20 -15.97 16.81 -0.89
C LEU A 20 -17.36 16.93 -1.56
N GLU A 21 -18.44 16.70 -0.82
CA GLU A 21 -19.82 16.84 -1.33
C GLU A 21 -20.07 18.27 -1.86
N LYS A 22 -19.71 19.29 -1.05
CA LYS A 22 -19.82 20.68 -1.45
C LYS A 22 -19.02 20.98 -2.73
N LYS A 23 -17.79 20.46 -2.84
CA LYS A 23 -16.94 20.67 -4.03
C LYS A 23 -17.48 19.99 -5.28
N ILE A 24 -18.12 18.83 -5.14
CA ILE A 24 -18.84 18.17 -6.24
C ILE A 24 -20.00 19.04 -6.72
N PHE A 25 -20.78 19.60 -5.78
CA PHE A 25 -21.89 20.50 -6.11
C PHE A 25 -21.38 21.78 -6.82
N GLU A 26 -20.36 22.45 -6.28
CA GLU A 26 -19.75 23.64 -6.89
C GLU A 26 -19.21 23.36 -8.30
N PHE A 27 -18.58 22.19 -8.52
CA PHE A 27 -18.08 21.77 -9.83
C PHE A 27 -19.22 21.57 -10.84
N LYS A 28 -20.28 20.85 -10.47
CA LYS A 28 -21.44 20.57 -11.34
C LYS A 28 -22.19 21.86 -11.73
N ASN A 29 -22.16 22.87 -10.87
CA ASN A 29 -22.78 24.17 -11.13
C ASN A 29 -21.78 25.18 -11.79
N ASN A 30 -20.65 24.70 -12.31
CA ASN A 30 -19.62 25.51 -12.97
C ASN A 30 -19.04 26.65 -12.09
N GLN A 31 -19.06 26.49 -10.76
CA GLN A 31 -18.51 27.47 -9.81
C GLN A 31 -17.01 27.28 -9.58
N ILE A 32 -16.46 26.10 -9.91
CA ILE A 32 -15.03 25.80 -9.92
C ILE A 32 -14.67 25.10 -11.23
N ASP A 33 -13.48 25.39 -11.76
CA ASP A 33 -12.97 24.77 -12.98
C ASP A 33 -12.50 23.32 -12.73
N GLU A 34 -12.38 22.54 -13.82
CA GLU A 34 -12.01 21.14 -13.74
C GLU A 34 -10.60 20.91 -13.17
N GLU A 35 -9.64 21.79 -13.43
CA GLU A 35 -8.26 21.60 -12.96
C GLU A 35 -8.19 21.76 -11.43
N LYS A 36 -8.86 22.79 -10.91
CA LYS A 36 -9.00 23.02 -9.47
C LYS A 36 -9.77 21.88 -8.81
N PHE A 37 -10.90 21.48 -9.38
CA PHE A 37 -11.68 20.36 -8.87
C PHE A 37 -10.90 19.04 -8.90
N ARG A 38 -10.12 18.79 -9.97
CA ARG A 38 -9.25 17.61 -10.07
C ARG A 38 -8.23 17.56 -8.93
N SER A 39 -7.58 18.67 -8.59
CA SER A 39 -6.66 18.71 -7.45
C SER A 39 -7.36 18.36 -6.13
N LEU A 40 -8.52 18.95 -5.89
CA LEU A 40 -9.34 18.73 -4.68
C LEU A 40 -9.79 17.29 -4.52
N ARG A 41 -10.37 16.68 -5.56
CA ARG A 41 -10.86 15.30 -5.49
C ARG A 41 -9.73 14.28 -5.37
N LEU A 42 -8.57 14.52 -6.01
CA LEU A 42 -7.40 13.65 -5.89
C LEU A 42 -6.90 13.53 -4.45
N ALA A 43 -6.84 14.63 -3.70
CA ALA A 43 -6.46 14.61 -2.29
C ALA A 43 -7.47 13.82 -1.41
N ARG A 44 -8.64 13.50 -1.93
CA ARG A 44 -9.69 12.71 -1.30
C ARG A 44 -9.85 11.31 -1.90
N GLY A 45 -8.81 10.81 -2.57
CA GLY A 45 -8.77 9.45 -3.12
C GLY A 45 -9.62 9.24 -4.38
N VAL A 46 -10.29 10.28 -4.90
CA VAL A 46 -11.17 10.20 -6.08
C VAL A 46 -10.38 10.54 -7.34
N TYR A 47 -10.26 9.61 -8.27
CA TYR A 47 -9.46 9.75 -9.49
C TYR A 47 -10.30 9.44 -10.72
N GLY A 48 -10.35 10.35 -11.71
CA GLY A 48 -11.03 10.10 -12.99
C GLY A 48 -10.40 8.94 -13.74
N GLN A 49 -11.22 8.00 -14.20
CA GLN A 49 -10.76 6.89 -15.01
C GLN A 49 -11.01 7.10 -16.51
N ARG A 50 -10.56 6.16 -17.35
CA ARG A 50 -10.68 6.24 -18.81
C ARG A 50 -12.14 6.34 -19.28
N GLN A 51 -13.04 5.60 -18.66
CA GLN A 51 -14.47 5.66 -18.95
C GLN A 51 -15.06 6.96 -18.40
N GLN A 52 -15.80 7.67 -19.23
CA GLN A 52 -16.39 8.95 -18.88
C GLN A 52 -17.51 8.78 -17.84
N GLY A 53 -17.66 9.77 -16.97
CA GLY A 53 -18.70 9.82 -15.94
C GLY A 53 -18.43 9.00 -14.67
N VAL A 54 -17.41 8.16 -14.67
CA VAL A 54 -17.06 7.30 -13.52
C VAL A 54 -15.66 7.54 -12.99
N GLN A 55 -15.42 7.15 -11.75
CA GLN A 55 -14.22 7.40 -11.00
C GLN A 55 -13.60 6.09 -10.49
N MET A 56 -12.28 6.09 -10.34
CA MET A 56 -11.56 5.15 -9.52
C MET A 56 -11.43 5.73 -8.11
N ILE A 57 -11.76 4.96 -7.11
CA ILE A 57 -11.54 5.29 -5.70
C ILE A 57 -10.34 4.51 -5.19
N ARG A 58 -9.40 5.22 -4.55
CA ARG A 58 -8.26 4.61 -3.89
C ARG A 58 -8.44 4.66 -2.38
N ILE A 59 -8.47 3.50 -1.78
CA ILE A 59 -8.63 3.26 -0.34
C ILE A 59 -7.23 3.17 0.26
N LYS A 60 -6.93 4.04 1.25
CA LYS A 60 -5.62 4.13 1.88
C LYS A 60 -5.54 3.17 3.06
N LEU A 61 -4.62 2.22 2.99
CA LEU A 61 -4.37 1.21 4.01
C LEU A 61 -2.90 1.27 4.44
N PRO A 62 -2.58 1.96 5.56
CA PRO A 62 -1.20 2.09 6.00
C PRO A 62 -0.53 0.73 6.16
N MET A 63 0.68 0.58 5.57
CA MET A 63 1.46 -0.67 5.56
C MET A 63 0.71 -1.86 4.92
N GLY A 64 -0.33 -1.60 4.15
CA GLY A 64 -1.22 -2.64 3.63
C GLY A 64 -1.98 -3.42 4.70
N LYS A 65 -2.03 -2.91 5.93
CA LYS A 65 -2.69 -3.60 7.05
C LYS A 65 -4.20 -3.59 6.87
N PHE A 66 -4.81 -4.77 7.07
CA PHE A 66 -6.26 -4.90 7.07
C PHE A 66 -6.73 -6.04 7.98
N THR A 67 -7.95 -5.92 8.46
CA THR A 67 -8.69 -6.91 9.24
C THR A 67 -9.77 -7.58 8.38
N ALA A 68 -10.29 -8.71 8.83
CA ALA A 68 -11.42 -9.38 8.18
C ALA A 68 -12.64 -8.44 8.05
N LYS A 69 -12.93 -7.66 9.09
CA LYS A 69 -14.01 -6.68 9.09
C LYS A 69 -13.81 -5.61 8.00
N GLN A 70 -12.60 -5.08 7.87
CA GLN A 70 -12.26 -4.09 6.85
C GLN A 70 -12.35 -4.67 5.43
N LEU A 71 -11.89 -5.91 5.23
CA LEU A 71 -12.00 -6.57 3.92
C LEU A 71 -13.45 -6.77 3.49
N ARG A 72 -14.34 -7.20 4.41
CA ARG A 72 -15.79 -7.27 4.14
C ARG A 72 -16.36 -5.90 3.79
N ARG A 73 -16.03 -4.86 4.57
CA ARG A 73 -16.51 -3.50 4.30
C ARG A 73 -16.12 -3.03 2.91
N ILE A 74 -14.89 -3.25 2.49
CA ILE A 74 -14.41 -2.86 1.15
C ILE A 74 -15.15 -3.66 0.08
N ALA A 75 -15.39 -4.95 0.30
CA ALA A 75 -16.16 -5.79 -0.63
C ALA A 75 -17.62 -5.32 -0.76
N ASP A 76 -18.29 -5.00 0.35
CA ASP A 76 -19.67 -4.49 0.35
C ASP A 76 -19.76 -3.14 -0.36
N VAL A 77 -18.82 -2.24 -0.10
CA VAL A 77 -18.71 -0.95 -0.78
C VAL A 77 -18.45 -1.13 -2.29
N SER A 78 -17.64 -2.12 -2.67
CA SER A 78 -17.42 -2.40 -4.10
C SER A 78 -18.68 -2.92 -4.80
N ASP A 79 -19.49 -3.73 -4.14
CA ASP A 79 -20.76 -4.21 -4.70
C ASP A 79 -21.81 -3.09 -4.82
N GLU A 80 -21.88 -2.21 -3.82
CA GLU A 80 -22.91 -1.17 -3.79
C GLU A 80 -22.59 0.01 -4.72
N TYR A 81 -21.32 0.40 -4.83
CA TYR A 81 -20.91 1.65 -5.49
C TYR A 81 -20.06 1.46 -6.74
N ALA A 82 -19.50 0.27 -6.97
CA ALA A 82 -18.43 0.03 -7.95
C ALA A 82 -18.71 -1.21 -8.84
N SER A 83 -17.65 -1.93 -9.21
CA SER A 83 -17.69 -3.04 -10.17
C SER A 83 -17.62 -4.43 -9.51
N SER A 84 -17.90 -4.57 -8.24
CA SER A 84 -17.81 -5.84 -7.49
C SER A 84 -16.41 -6.50 -7.56
N ASN A 85 -15.37 -5.67 -7.72
CA ASN A 85 -13.98 -6.10 -7.76
C ASN A 85 -13.08 -5.19 -6.92
N LEU A 86 -12.09 -5.76 -6.25
CA LEU A 86 -11.07 -5.06 -5.50
C LEU A 86 -9.74 -5.24 -6.22
N HIS A 87 -9.03 -4.14 -6.51
CA HIS A 87 -7.71 -4.18 -7.12
C HIS A 87 -6.64 -3.79 -6.10
N ILE A 88 -5.79 -4.74 -5.72
CA ILE A 88 -4.64 -4.53 -4.85
C ILE A 88 -3.55 -3.80 -5.64
N THR A 89 -2.97 -2.74 -5.07
CA THR A 89 -1.98 -1.93 -5.78
C THR A 89 -0.56 -2.18 -5.29
N THR A 90 0.43 -1.84 -6.12
CA THR A 90 1.86 -1.83 -5.74
C THR A 90 2.20 -0.80 -4.63
N ARG A 91 1.19 -0.14 -4.06
CA ARG A 91 1.31 0.79 -2.94
C ARG A 91 0.60 0.29 -1.69
N GLN A 92 0.25 -0.99 -1.65
CA GLN A 92 -0.49 -1.61 -0.56
C GLN A 92 -1.85 -0.94 -0.28
N ASP A 93 -2.40 -0.27 -1.29
CA ASP A 93 -3.74 0.31 -1.30
C ASP A 93 -4.70 -0.63 -2.03
N ILE A 94 -6.01 -0.41 -1.86
CA ILE A 94 -7.05 -0.98 -2.71
C ILE A 94 -7.60 0.08 -3.65
N GLN A 95 -7.90 -0.30 -4.89
CA GLN A 95 -8.70 0.49 -5.84
C GLN A 95 -10.02 -0.22 -6.13
N ILE A 96 -11.08 0.57 -6.21
CA ILE A 96 -12.36 0.13 -6.80
C ILE A 96 -12.71 1.08 -7.94
N HIS A 97 -13.32 0.56 -8.99
CA HIS A 97 -13.52 1.26 -10.25
C HIS A 97 -15.00 1.43 -10.60
N TYR A 98 -15.31 2.33 -11.54
CA TYR A 98 -16.65 2.62 -12.05
C TYR A 98 -17.60 3.29 -11.06
N VAL A 99 -17.08 4.00 -10.06
CA VAL A 99 -17.87 4.72 -9.07
C VAL A 99 -18.41 6.03 -9.64
N LEU A 100 -19.71 6.30 -9.47
CA LEU A 100 -20.28 7.59 -9.84
C LEU A 100 -19.79 8.69 -8.90
N LEU A 101 -19.45 9.87 -9.45
CA LEU A 101 -18.87 10.97 -8.70
C LEU A 101 -19.73 11.38 -7.49
N ASP A 102 -21.05 11.47 -7.70
CA ASP A 102 -22.01 11.89 -6.66
C ASP A 102 -22.13 10.91 -5.49
N ARG A 103 -21.79 9.63 -5.73
CA ARG A 103 -21.84 8.60 -4.70
C ARG A 103 -20.56 8.55 -3.86
N THR A 104 -19.51 9.32 -4.23
CA THR A 104 -18.22 9.25 -3.54
C THR A 104 -18.24 9.74 -2.09
N PRO A 105 -19.03 10.76 -1.66
CA PRO A 105 -19.13 11.14 -0.25
C PRO A 105 -19.79 10.07 0.62
N GLU A 106 -20.88 9.45 0.14
CA GLU A 106 -21.58 8.38 0.83
C GLU A 106 -20.73 7.11 0.96
N LEU A 107 -20.05 6.74 -0.13
CA LEU A 107 -19.08 5.66 -0.16
C LEU A 107 -17.99 5.87 0.90
N TRP A 108 -17.43 7.08 0.99
CA TRP A 108 -16.40 7.38 1.99
C TRP A 108 -16.95 7.28 3.41
N ALA A 109 -18.14 7.83 3.67
CA ALA A 109 -18.79 7.70 4.97
C ALA A 109 -19.01 6.23 5.39
N THR A 110 -19.38 5.36 4.43
CA THR A 110 -19.53 3.92 4.66
C THR A 110 -18.21 3.24 5.03
N LEU A 111 -17.10 3.60 4.39
CA LEU A 111 -15.77 3.08 4.71
C LEU A 111 -15.27 3.53 6.10
N GLU A 112 -15.55 4.76 6.49
CA GLU A 112 -15.11 5.33 7.79
C GLU A 112 -15.76 4.63 8.99
N LYS A 113 -16.89 3.94 8.83
CA LYS A 113 -17.48 3.09 9.90
C LYS A 113 -16.51 2.00 10.41
N ASP A 114 -15.51 1.65 9.61
CA ASP A 114 -14.47 0.69 9.94
C ASP A 114 -13.05 1.31 9.88
N GLU A 115 -12.97 2.63 10.12
CA GLU A 115 -11.71 3.39 10.17
C GLU A 115 -10.88 3.32 8.88
N ILE A 116 -11.57 3.22 7.72
CA ILE A 116 -10.93 3.15 6.41
C ILE A 116 -11.04 4.51 5.73
N THR A 117 -9.91 5.12 5.38
CA THR A 117 -9.87 6.47 4.83
C THR A 117 -9.53 6.52 3.34
N LEU A 118 -10.05 7.54 2.65
CA LEU A 118 -9.65 7.93 1.30
C LEU A 118 -8.68 9.12 1.30
N ARG A 119 -8.50 9.76 2.46
CA ARG A 119 -7.73 11.00 2.57
C ARG A 119 -6.29 10.79 2.11
N GLU A 120 -5.84 11.63 1.17
CA GLU A 120 -4.46 11.65 0.63
C GLU A 120 -3.99 10.33 -0.01
N ALA A 121 -4.90 9.45 -0.39
CA ALA A 121 -4.55 8.25 -1.14
C ALA A 121 -4.04 8.58 -2.56
N CYS A 122 -4.45 9.74 -3.09
CA CYS A 122 -4.02 10.29 -4.39
C CYS A 122 -3.47 11.72 -4.23
N GLY A 123 -3.21 12.41 -5.35
CA GLY A 123 -2.78 13.82 -5.34
C GLY A 123 -1.30 14.07 -5.04
N ASN A 124 -0.99 15.33 -4.78
CA ASN A 124 0.34 15.82 -4.45
C ASN A 124 0.49 15.94 -2.92
N THR A 125 0.43 14.82 -2.26
CA THR A 125 0.44 14.66 -0.80
C THR A 125 1.46 13.59 -0.40
N VAL A 126 1.66 13.38 0.89
CA VAL A 126 2.30 12.17 1.40
C VAL A 126 1.35 10.99 1.15
N ARG A 127 1.81 10.09 0.29
CA ARG A 127 1.02 8.92 -0.14
C ARG A 127 0.96 7.88 0.96
N ASN A 128 0.24 6.79 0.72
CA ASN A 128 0.24 5.69 1.67
C ASN A 128 1.67 5.32 2.10
N VAL A 129 1.89 5.17 3.38
CA VAL A 129 3.15 4.67 3.95
C VAL A 129 3.16 3.16 3.78
N THR A 130 4.12 2.65 3.00
CA THR A 130 4.27 1.21 2.81
C THR A 130 5.27 0.63 3.82
N ALA A 131 5.12 -0.64 4.13
CA ALA A 131 6.10 -1.37 4.92
C ALA A 131 6.25 -2.81 4.42
N SER A 132 7.33 -3.48 4.85
CA SER A 132 7.47 -4.91 4.69
C SER A 132 6.20 -5.63 5.17
N VAL A 133 5.71 -6.58 4.40
CA VAL A 133 4.57 -7.42 4.81
C VAL A 133 4.92 -8.29 6.02
N MET A 134 6.21 -8.54 6.24
CA MET A 134 6.74 -9.32 7.36
C MET A 134 7.02 -8.46 8.62
N ALA A 135 6.90 -7.14 8.57
CA ALA A 135 7.17 -6.28 9.73
C ALA A 135 6.36 -6.71 10.97
N GLY A 136 7.04 -6.95 12.08
CA GLY A 136 6.48 -7.47 13.34
C GLY A 136 6.41 -9.00 13.43
N VAL A 137 6.74 -9.72 12.34
CA VAL A 137 6.80 -11.19 12.31
C VAL A 137 8.10 -11.72 11.67
N ASP A 138 8.91 -10.86 11.06
CA ASP A 138 10.17 -11.23 10.40
C ASP A 138 11.19 -11.76 11.42
N PRO A 139 11.72 -12.99 11.26
CA PRO A 139 12.78 -13.50 12.13
C PRO A 139 14.07 -12.66 12.10
N ASN A 140 14.29 -11.93 11.00
CA ASN A 140 15.52 -11.17 10.77
C ASN A 140 15.37 -9.67 11.10
N GLU A 141 14.21 -9.22 11.60
CA GLU A 141 14.03 -7.81 11.93
C GLU A 141 14.82 -7.39 13.18
N ALA A 142 15.48 -6.25 13.11
CA ALA A 142 16.13 -5.66 14.28
C ALA A 142 15.11 -5.26 15.37
N PHE A 143 13.96 -4.77 14.94
CA PHE A 143 12.77 -4.49 15.76
C PHE A 143 11.55 -4.29 14.84
N ASP A 144 10.35 -4.40 15.40
CA ASP A 144 9.11 -4.16 14.66
C ASP A 144 9.01 -2.70 14.23
N VAL A 145 8.98 -2.45 12.91
CA VAL A 145 8.87 -1.11 12.31
C VAL A 145 7.43 -0.62 12.21
N THR A 146 6.44 -1.47 12.46
CA THR A 146 5.00 -1.12 12.34
C THR A 146 4.62 0.11 13.16
N PRO A 147 5.03 0.27 14.46
CA PRO A 147 4.72 1.47 15.23
C PRO A 147 5.28 2.76 14.62
N TYR A 148 6.45 2.67 14.01
CA TYR A 148 7.12 3.82 13.39
C TYR A 148 6.44 4.24 12.08
N ALA A 149 6.08 3.28 11.24
CA ALA A 149 5.33 3.53 10.01
C ALA A 149 3.92 4.07 10.31
N GLN A 150 3.27 3.58 11.38
CA GLN A 150 1.97 4.07 11.84
C GLN A 150 2.07 5.52 12.35
N ALA A 151 3.05 5.82 13.22
CA ALA A 151 3.27 7.17 13.71
C ALA A 151 3.60 8.15 12.58
N PHE A 152 4.38 7.70 11.58
CA PHE A 152 4.65 8.48 10.37
C PHE A 152 3.36 8.81 9.61
N PHE A 153 2.52 7.81 9.38
CA PHE A 153 1.23 7.99 8.72
C PHE A 153 0.34 8.97 9.48
N GLU A 154 0.18 8.79 10.79
CA GLU A 154 -0.66 9.64 11.64
C GLU A 154 -0.18 11.09 11.68
N TYR A 155 1.14 11.31 11.78
CA TYR A 155 1.73 12.65 11.83
C TYR A 155 1.52 13.44 10.53
N PHE A 156 1.67 12.78 9.38
CA PHE A 156 1.59 13.45 8.08
C PHE A 156 0.19 13.46 7.47
N LEU A 157 -0.74 12.66 7.98
CA LEU A 157 -2.14 12.70 7.53
C LEU A 157 -2.78 14.03 7.93
N ARG A 158 -3.34 14.75 6.98
CA ARG A 158 -3.93 16.09 7.14
C ARG A 158 -2.94 17.17 7.60
N ASN A 159 -1.66 16.88 7.68
CA ASN A 159 -0.67 17.88 8.06
C ASN A 159 -0.64 19.01 7.01
N PRO A 160 -0.76 20.29 7.42
CA PRO A 160 -0.80 21.40 6.47
C PRO A 160 0.39 21.49 5.52
N ILE A 161 1.59 21.09 5.97
CA ILE A 161 2.80 21.10 5.14
C ILE A 161 2.76 20.08 3.99
N CYS A 162 1.88 19.08 4.08
CA CYS A 162 1.74 18.01 3.10
C CYS A 162 0.58 18.22 2.13
N GLN A 163 -0.11 19.36 2.22
CA GLN A 163 -1.21 19.70 1.32
C GLN A 163 -0.68 20.44 0.10
N GLU A 164 -1.16 20.09 -1.08
CA GLU A 164 -0.83 20.79 -2.34
C GLU A 164 0.68 20.94 -2.65
N MET A 165 1.48 19.96 -2.23
CA MET A 165 2.91 19.91 -2.56
C MET A 165 3.14 19.94 -4.08
N GLY A 166 4.33 20.32 -4.54
CA GLY A 166 4.68 20.29 -5.95
C GLY A 166 4.46 18.93 -6.60
N ARG A 167 4.65 17.81 -5.85
CA ARG A 167 4.43 16.43 -6.31
C ARG A 167 4.19 15.49 -5.13
N LYS A 168 3.67 14.28 -5.45
CA LYS A 168 3.51 13.16 -4.49
C LYS A 168 4.84 12.82 -3.82
N PHE A 169 4.78 12.50 -2.52
CA PHE A 169 5.89 12.02 -1.71
C PHE A 169 5.60 10.59 -1.23
N LYS A 170 6.55 9.67 -1.40
CA LYS A 170 6.38 8.26 -1.10
C LYS A 170 7.38 7.82 -0.04
N VAL A 171 6.92 7.06 0.95
CA VAL A 171 7.73 6.55 2.06
C VAL A 171 7.54 5.05 2.19
N ALA A 172 8.64 4.35 2.54
CA ALA A 172 8.62 2.92 2.81
C ALA A 172 9.49 2.57 4.03
N PHE A 173 9.05 1.57 4.78
CA PHE A 173 9.78 0.98 5.90
C PHE A 173 10.06 -0.50 5.60
N SER A 174 11.33 -0.91 5.59
CA SER A 174 11.68 -2.32 5.53
C SER A 174 11.69 -2.95 6.92
N SER A 175 11.48 -4.27 7.03
CA SER A 175 11.61 -5.00 8.29
C SER A 175 13.07 -5.37 8.60
N SER A 176 13.87 -5.58 7.56
CA SER A 176 15.25 -6.04 7.67
C SER A 176 16.14 -5.49 6.55
N SER A 177 17.42 -5.85 6.57
CA SER A 177 18.39 -5.45 5.54
C SER A 177 18.14 -6.08 4.16
N VAL A 178 17.25 -7.07 4.05
CA VAL A 178 16.84 -7.66 2.77
C VAL A 178 16.05 -6.68 1.90
N ASP A 179 15.45 -5.66 2.53
CA ASP A 179 14.69 -4.58 1.87
C ASP A 179 13.56 -5.03 0.95
N ASP A 180 12.74 -5.98 1.41
CA ASP A 180 11.55 -6.46 0.71
C ASP A 180 10.47 -5.39 0.50
N ALA A 181 10.55 -4.28 1.22
CA ALA A 181 9.71 -3.09 1.04
C ALA A 181 10.18 -2.18 -0.12
N LEU A 182 11.29 -2.49 -0.77
CA LEU A 182 11.86 -1.72 -1.88
C LEU A 182 12.09 -0.25 -1.51
N THR A 183 12.72 0.01 -0.37
CA THR A 183 12.92 1.37 0.15
C THR A 183 13.72 2.25 -0.82
N PHE A 184 14.61 1.66 -1.60
CA PHE A 184 15.48 2.35 -2.56
C PHE A 184 14.74 3.01 -3.74
N ILE A 185 13.46 2.66 -4.00
CA ILE A 185 12.65 3.32 -5.04
C ILE A 185 11.71 4.39 -4.48
N HIS A 186 11.88 4.78 -3.23
CA HIS A 186 11.02 5.75 -2.55
C HIS A 186 11.69 7.09 -2.37
N ASP A 187 10.90 8.17 -2.23
CA ASP A 187 11.40 9.50 -1.91
C ASP A 187 12.15 9.48 -0.56
N LEU A 188 11.68 8.61 0.38
CA LEU A 188 12.31 8.37 1.67
C LEU A 188 12.12 6.89 2.06
N GLY A 189 13.19 6.22 2.42
CA GLY A 189 13.24 4.82 2.83
C GLY A 189 13.90 4.63 4.18
N PHE A 190 13.34 3.73 5.00
CA PHE A 190 13.82 3.43 6.35
C PHE A 190 14.08 1.93 6.51
N ILE A 191 15.30 1.54 6.88
CA ILE A 191 15.72 0.17 7.17
C ILE A 191 16.17 0.11 8.64
N PRO A 192 15.55 -0.75 9.50
CA PRO A 192 15.79 -0.71 10.94
C PRO A 192 17.20 -1.18 11.31
N ARG A 193 17.79 -0.52 12.29
CA ARG A 193 19.08 -0.85 12.88
C ARG A 193 19.07 -0.59 14.38
N ILE A 194 19.92 -1.33 15.11
CA ILE A 194 20.24 -1.06 16.52
C ILE A 194 21.73 -0.78 16.59
N GLU A 195 22.08 0.39 17.13
CA GLU A 195 23.48 0.75 17.42
C GLU A 195 23.60 1.16 18.88
N ASN A 196 24.54 0.56 19.59
CA ASN A 196 24.76 0.80 21.02
C ASN A 196 23.49 0.68 21.89
N GLY A 197 22.61 -0.27 21.55
CA GLY A 197 21.32 -0.49 22.24
C GLY A 197 20.22 0.51 21.86
N VAL A 198 20.49 1.50 21.03
CA VAL A 198 19.54 2.49 20.54
C VAL A 198 18.89 2.02 19.26
N ARG A 199 17.55 2.10 19.16
CA ARG A 199 16.81 1.86 17.91
C ARG A 199 16.98 3.04 16.97
N GLY A 200 17.19 2.76 15.70
CA GLY A 200 17.32 3.75 14.65
C GLY A 200 17.14 3.14 13.28
N PHE A 201 17.42 3.92 12.26
CA PHE A 201 17.24 3.52 10.86
C PHE A 201 18.43 3.93 10.02
N ARG A 202 18.81 3.06 9.11
CA ARG A 202 19.50 3.46 7.89
C ARG A 202 18.48 4.21 7.03
N VAL A 203 18.83 5.40 6.53
CA VAL A 203 17.89 6.26 5.80
C VAL A 203 18.37 6.45 4.37
N LEU A 204 17.47 6.15 3.43
CA LEU A 204 17.66 6.34 1.99
C LEU A 204 16.78 7.51 1.51
N LEU A 205 17.30 8.34 0.60
CA LEU A 205 16.62 9.55 0.13
C LEU A 205 16.71 9.70 -1.39
N GLY A 206 15.62 10.18 -2.02
CA GLY A 206 15.62 10.64 -3.41
C GLY A 206 15.40 9.56 -4.45
N GLY A 207 14.88 8.39 -4.07
CA GLY A 207 14.51 7.35 -5.02
C GLY A 207 13.20 7.60 -5.76
N GLY A 208 13.04 6.88 -6.85
CA GLY A 208 11.77 6.90 -7.58
C GLY A 208 11.83 6.26 -8.96
N ILE A 209 10.78 5.53 -9.27
CA ILE A 209 10.53 4.92 -10.58
C ILE A 209 9.81 5.89 -11.53
N GLY A 210 9.54 5.48 -12.75
CA GLY A 210 8.92 6.25 -13.82
C GLY A 210 9.82 6.27 -15.05
N SER A 211 9.64 7.22 -15.97
CA SER A 211 10.42 7.32 -17.22
C SER A 211 11.93 7.52 -17.01
N GLN A 212 12.35 7.97 -15.86
CA GLN A 212 13.76 8.13 -15.48
C GLN A 212 13.91 7.56 -14.06
N PRO A 213 14.09 6.26 -13.88
CA PRO A 213 14.28 5.66 -12.56
C PRO A 213 15.61 6.15 -11.95
N ILE A 214 15.57 6.40 -10.64
CA ILE A 214 16.74 6.80 -9.85
C ILE A 214 16.63 6.08 -8.52
N ASP A 215 17.69 5.43 -8.10
CA ASP A 215 17.79 4.80 -6.79
C ASP A 215 18.04 5.84 -5.70
N ALA A 216 17.44 5.59 -4.54
CA ALA A 216 17.67 6.42 -3.37
C ALA A 216 19.11 6.29 -2.88
N GLN A 217 19.67 7.40 -2.41
CA GLN A 217 21.02 7.44 -1.86
C GLN A 217 20.96 7.38 -0.32
N GLU A 218 21.95 6.72 0.28
CA GLU A 218 22.08 6.70 1.73
C GLU A 218 22.45 8.10 2.25
N VAL A 219 21.64 8.62 3.18
CA VAL A 219 21.89 9.90 3.85
C VAL A 219 22.28 9.73 5.31
N PHE A 220 21.87 8.62 5.94
CA PHE A 220 22.33 8.19 7.26
C PHE A 220 22.57 6.69 7.26
N SER A 221 23.72 6.26 7.74
CA SER A 221 23.96 4.85 8.12
C SER A 221 23.13 4.52 9.37
N PHE A 222 22.96 5.50 10.28
CA PHE A 222 22.10 5.43 11.46
C PHE A 222 21.49 6.80 11.78
N LEU A 223 20.18 6.84 11.90
CA LEU A 223 19.41 7.96 12.45
C LEU A 223 18.55 7.43 13.59
N ALA A 224 18.68 7.98 14.78
CA ALA A 224 17.89 7.54 15.94
C ALA A 224 16.36 7.62 15.66
N ALA A 225 15.60 6.64 16.15
CA ALA A 225 14.19 6.49 15.81
C ALA A 225 13.32 7.69 16.19
N ASN A 226 13.67 8.43 17.25
CA ASN A 226 12.98 9.66 17.66
C ASN A 226 13.27 10.87 16.71
N LYS A 227 14.19 10.72 15.75
CA LYS A 227 14.54 11.78 14.79
C LYS A 227 13.88 11.59 13.41
N ILE A 228 13.22 10.45 13.14
CA ILE A 228 12.67 10.18 11.79
C ILE A 228 11.55 11.15 11.40
N ILE A 229 10.68 11.54 12.33
CA ILE A 229 9.60 12.49 12.06
C ILE A 229 10.14 13.90 11.83
N PRO A 230 10.95 14.52 12.73
CA PRO A 230 11.56 15.82 12.48
C PRO A 230 12.35 15.88 11.17
N TYR A 231 13.18 14.87 10.92
CA TYR A 231 13.95 14.81 9.67
C TYR A 231 13.06 14.76 8.43
N SER A 232 12.01 13.94 8.46
CA SER A 232 11.08 13.82 7.33
C SER A 232 10.29 15.11 7.09
N GLU A 233 9.90 15.80 8.16
CA GLU A 233 9.26 17.11 8.05
C GLU A 233 10.19 18.13 7.37
N ALA A 234 11.45 18.21 7.79
CA ALA A 234 12.44 19.09 7.17
C ALA A 234 12.65 18.74 5.69
N VAL A 235 12.78 17.47 5.34
CA VAL A 235 12.88 17.02 3.93
C VAL A 235 11.67 17.44 3.11
N ILE A 236 10.46 17.28 3.63
CA ILE A 236 9.22 17.65 2.94
C ILE A 236 9.13 19.16 2.75
N ARG A 237 9.49 19.97 3.75
CA ARG A 237 9.50 21.43 3.67
C ARG A 237 10.49 21.95 2.63
N VAL A 238 11.71 21.39 2.60
CA VAL A 238 12.71 21.72 1.58
C VAL A 238 12.21 21.32 0.19
N PHE A 239 11.66 20.11 0.05
CA PHE A 239 11.09 19.64 -1.21
C PHE A 239 9.93 20.53 -1.68
N ASP A 240 9.04 20.95 -0.81
CA ASP A 240 7.90 21.79 -1.16
C ASP A 240 8.33 23.20 -1.60
N ARG A 241 9.35 23.76 -0.93
CA ARG A 241 9.87 25.11 -1.21
C ARG A 241 10.74 25.18 -2.46
N HIS A 242 11.60 24.19 -2.69
CA HIS A 242 12.62 24.22 -3.74
C HIS A 242 12.32 23.32 -4.93
N GLY A 243 11.34 22.40 -4.81
CA GLY A 243 10.97 21.47 -5.87
C GLY A 243 10.33 22.16 -7.08
N GLU A 244 10.56 21.59 -8.27
CA GLU A 244 9.95 22.06 -9.52
C GLU A 244 8.41 21.91 -9.47
N ARG A 245 7.69 22.99 -9.75
CA ARG A 245 6.20 23.02 -9.74
C ARG A 245 5.60 23.15 -11.14
N ASN A 246 6.30 23.78 -12.08
CA ASN A 246 5.78 24.06 -13.42
C ASN A 246 5.93 22.86 -14.37
N LYS A 247 7.07 22.13 -14.30
CA LYS A 247 7.36 20.99 -15.14
C LYS A 247 7.00 19.68 -14.43
N ARG A 248 5.74 19.25 -14.53
CA ARG A 248 5.19 18.09 -13.81
C ARG A 248 6.03 16.80 -13.94
N ASN A 249 6.67 16.56 -15.09
CA ASN A 249 7.53 15.40 -15.33
C ASN A 249 8.88 15.46 -14.58
N LYS A 250 9.29 16.64 -14.12
CA LYS A 250 10.51 16.89 -13.32
C LYS A 250 10.22 17.31 -11.88
N ALA A 251 8.98 17.23 -11.42
CA ALA A 251 8.54 17.76 -10.13
C ALA A 251 8.79 16.80 -8.93
N ARG A 252 9.33 15.57 -9.11
CA ARG A 252 9.64 14.65 -8.03
C ARG A 252 10.94 15.04 -7.31
N LEU A 253 11.03 14.71 -6.00
CA LEU A 253 12.19 14.96 -5.15
C LEU A 253 13.53 14.55 -5.80
N LYS A 254 13.58 13.37 -6.43
CA LYS A 254 14.76 12.87 -7.13
C LYS A 254 15.34 13.83 -8.17
N PHE A 255 14.50 14.64 -8.82
CA PHE A 255 14.97 15.62 -9.79
C PHE A 255 15.55 16.86 -9.12
N LEU A 256 14.98 17.31 -7.99
CA LEU A 256 15.58 18.37 -7.19
C LEU A 256 16.98 17.96 -6.70
N ILE A 257 17.09 16.75 -6.12
CA ILE A 257 18.41 16.23 -5.66
C ILE A 257 19.38 16.10 -6.82
N LYS A 258 18.94 15.63 -7.99
CA LYS A 258 19.78 15.54 -9.19
C LYS A 258 20.26 16.91 -9.67
N GLU A 259 19.45 17.94 -9.52
CA GLU A 259 19.75 19.32 -9.98
C GLU A 259 20.75 20.01 -9.06
N ILE A 260 20.51 20.01 -7.74
CA ILE A 260 21.33 20.76 -6.79
C ILE A 260 22.44 19.93 -6.13
N GLY A 261 22.41 18.60 -6.26
CA GLY A 261 23.29 17.66 -5.56
C GLY A 261 22.79 17.30 -4.17
N LEU A 262 23.19 16.08 -3.70
CA LEU A 262 22.76 15.56 -2.40
C LEU A 262 23.31 16.41 -1.23
N ASP A 263 24.55 16.85 -1.30
CA ASP A 263 25.20 17.61 -0.22
C ASP A 263 24.52 18.98 -0.04
N ALA A 264 24.23 19.70 -1.15
CA ALA A 264 23.49 20.97 -1.09
C ALA A 264 22.08 20.75 -0.54
N PHE A 265 21.40 19.67 -0.92
CA PHE A 265 20.10 19.33 -0.37
C PHE A 265 20.17 19.05 1.15
N ARG A 266 21.18 18.32 1.62
CA ARG A 266 21.40 18.05 3.05
C ARG A 266 21.60 19.34 3.84
N VAL A 267 22.39 20.29 3.33
CA VAL A 267 22.56 21.62 3.97
C VAL A 267 21.23 22.34 4.15
N LEU A 268 20.36 22.33 3.14
CA LEU A 268 19.02 22.92 3.24
C LEU A 268 18.16 22.20 4.30
N VAL A 269 18.21 20.86 4.35
CA VAL A 269 17.49 20.07 5.36
C VAL A 269 18.01 20.37 6.77
N GLU A 270 19.32 20.50 6.96
CA GLU A 270 19.93 20.86 8.26
C GLU A 270 19.51 22.26 8.73
N GLN A 271 19.35 23.20 7.80
CA GLN A 271 18.81 24.53 8.12
C GLN A 271 17.34 24.45 8.53
N GLU A 272 16.54 23.69 7.79
CA GLU A 272 15.11 23.54 8.08
C GLU A 272 14.85 22.78 9.39
N LEU A 273 15.71 21.81 9.76
CA LEU A 273 15.66 21.09 11.04
C LEU A 273 15.71 22.01 12.26
N LYS A 274 16.32 23.21 12.15
CA LYS A 274 16.38 24.16 13.26
C LYS A 274 15.03 24.82 13.58
N VAL A 275 14.08 24.77 12.62
CA VAL A 275 12.80 25.48 12.68
C VAL A 275 11.57 24.54 12.61
N VAL A 276 11.76 23.21 12.54
CA VAL A 276 10.66 22.26 12.62
C VAL A 276 10.04 22.27 14.01
N ASN A 277 8.76 21.92 14.10
CA ASN A 277 8.00 21.98 15.36
C ASN A 277 8.57 21.06 16.47
N HIS A 278 9.14 19.95 16.08
CA HIS A 278 9.70 18.96 17.00
C HIS A 278 11.17 18.70 16.69
N GLN A 279 12.06 18.81 17.66
CA GLN A 279 13.46 18.40 17.53
C GLN A 279 13.64 16.90 17.73
N GLU A 280 12.74 16.30 18.49
CA GLU A 280 12.57 14.87 18.74
C GLU A 280 11.09 14.53 18.79
N TYR A 281 10.74 13.36 18.31
CA TYR A 281 9.39 12.83 18.35
C TYR A 281 9.44 11.39 18.86
N ALA A 282 9.07 11.21 20.11
CA ALA A 282 9.08 9.91 20.74
C ALA A 282 7.99 9.02 20.12
N ILE A 283 8.38 7.84 19.68
CA ILE A 283 7.47 6.82 19.16
C ILE A 283 7.56 5.62 20.10
N GLU A 284 6.50 5.38 20.84
CA GLU A 284 6.44 4.21 21.72
C GLU A 284 6.09 2.96 20.90
N PRO A 285 6.90 1.90 21.01
CA PRO A 285 6.58 0.63 20.37
C PRO A 285 5.38 -0.01 21.05
N LYS A 286 4.21 0.11 20.46
CA LYS A 286 3.02 -0.59 20.96
C LYS A 286 3.11 -2.07 20.58
N LYS A 287 2.74 -2.95 21.53
CA LYS A 287 2.58 -4.37 21.21
C LYS A 287 1.45 -4.55 20.20
N ARG A 288 1.61 -5.50 19.28
CA ARG A 288 0.58 -5.85 18.32
C ARG A 288 -0.70 -6.25 19.08
N THR A 289 -1.83 -5.66 18.71
CA THR A 289 -3.14 -6.09 19.18
C THR A 289 -3.63 -7.20 18.26
N LEU A 290 -3.73 -8.39 18.76
CA LEU A 290 -4.09 -9.59 17.99
C LEU A 290 -5.35 -10.20 18.56
N LYS A 291 -6.23 -10.67 17.67
CA LYS A 291 -7.39 -11.50 18.04
C LYS A 291 -6.98 -12.97 18.07
N GLU A 292 -7.70 -13.79 18.80
CA GLU A 292 -7.50 -15.23 18.69
C GLU A 292 -8.23 -15.78 17.46
N ALA A 293 -7.55 -16.71 16.75
CA ALA A 293 -8.16 -17.41 15.63
C ALA A 293 -9.33 -18.29 16.11
N LYS A 294 -10.42 -18.29 15.37
CA LYS A 294 -11.67 -18.98 15.77
C LYS A 294 -11.73 -20.44 15.33
N PHE A 295 -10.77 -20.93 14.55
CA PHE A 295 -10.81 -22.29 14.04
C PHE A 295 -10.77 -23.30 15.17
N VAL A 296 -11.80 -24.14 15.24
CA VAL A 296 -11.92 -25.28 16.13
C VAL A 296 -12.11 -26.50 15.24
N GLY A 297 -11.05 -27.24 15.01
CA GLY A 297 -11.06 -28.42 14.18
C GLY A 297 -9.92 -29.34 14.55
N GLU A 298 -10.04 -30.64 14.19
CA GLU A 298 -8.96 -31.59 14.37
C GLU A 298 -7.79 -31.27 13.44
N THR A 299 -6.58 -31.53 13.90
CA THR A 299 -5.39 -31.49 13.06
C THR A 299 -5.50 -32.53 11.98
N LEU A 300 -5.57 -32.11 10.72
CA LEU A 300 -5.63 -33.04 9.59
C LEU A 300 -4.23 -33.61 9.33
N LEU A 301 -4.12 -34.94 9.22
CA LEU A 301 -2.83 -35.65 9.08
C LEU A 301 -2.56 -36.09 7.64
N ASP A 302 -3.59 -36.22 6.80
CA ASP A 302 -3.46 -36.75 5.44
C ASP A 302 -2.97 -35.67 4.46
N SER A 303 -1.66 -35.48 4.47
CA SER A 303 -0.96 -34.57 3.54
C SER A 303 -0.96 -35.14 2.12
N THR A 304 -1.09 -34.29 1.13
CA THR A 304 -0.97 -34.61 -0.30
C THR A 304 0.27 -34.00 -0.91
N PRO A 305 0.85 -34.53 -2.00
CA PRO A 305 1.98 -33.92 -2.70
C PRO A 305 1.68 -32.46 -3.14
N ALA A 306 0.45 -32.18 -3.51
CA ALA A 306 0.01 -30.81 -3.88
C ALA A 306 0.06 -29.86 -2.68
N PHE A 307 -0.39 -30.30 -1.51
CA PHE A 307 -0.30 -29.51 -0.27
C PHE A 307 1.17 -29.25 0.11
N GLU A 308 2.04 -30.28 0.06
CA GLU A 308 3.45 -30.09 0.40
C GLU A 308 4.16 -29.12 -0.55
N ALA A 309 3.86 -29.19 -1.85
CA ALA A 309 4.38 -28.22 -2.82
C ALA A 309 3.88 -26.81 -2.53
N TRP A 310 2.59 -26.65 -2.22
CA TRP A 310 2.00 -25.36 -1.84
C TRP A 310 2.60 -24.83 -0.52
N LYS A 311 2.70 -25.67 0.51
CA LYS A 311 3.31 -25.32 1.78
C LYS A 311 4.72 -24.80 1.57
N LYS A 312 5.55 -25.51 0.83
CA LYS A 312 6.93 -25.12 0.53
C LYS A 312 7.03 -23.76 -0.18
N ALA A 313 6.11 -23.46 -1.10
CA ALA A 313 6.17 -22.28 -1.96
C ALA A 313 5.53 -21.04 -1.34
N ASN A 314 4.53 -21.21 -0.45
CA ASN A 314 3.68 -20.13 0.01
C ASN A 314 3.78 -19.85 1.52
N THR A 315 4.53 -20.65 2.30
CA THR A 315 4.65 -20.39 3.74
C THR A 315 6.01 -19.77 4.09
N TYR A 316 6.00 -18.88 5.07
CA TYR A 316 7.17 -18.14 5.54
C TYR A 316 7.26 -18.25 7.05
N THR A 317 8.45 -18.56 7.54
CA THR A 317 8.73 -18.64 8.99
C THR A 317 8.52 -17.27 9.64
N GLN A 318 7.87 -17.28 10.79
CA GLN A 318 7.74 -16.11 11.66
C GLN A 318 8.61 -16.27 12.90
N LYS A 319 8.95 -15.13 13.55
CA LYS A 319 9.64 -15.17 14.85
C LYS A 319 8.78 -15.71 16.00
N GLN A 320 7.45 -15.75 15.82
CA GLN A 320 6.50 -16.33 16.78
C GLN A 320 6.46 -17.86 16.58
N MET A 321 6.92 -18.61 17.57
CA MET A 321 6.94 -20.08 17.50
C MET A 321 5.55 -20.67 17.33
N GLY A 322 5.41 -21.68 16.49
CA GLY A 322 4.16 -22.37 16.18
C GLY A 322 3.26 -21.63 15.19
N TYR A 323 3.72 -20.49 14.65
CA TYR A 323 2.99 -19.73 13.65
C TYR A 323 3.83 -19.50 12.38
N VAL A 324 3.15 -19.44 11.25
CA VAL A 324 3.71 -19.11 9.95
C VAL A 324 2.91 -18.01 9.26
N ALA A 325 3.54 -17.32 8.32
CA ALA A 325 2.83 -16.47 7.38
C ALA A 325 2.56 -17.26 6.08
N VAL A 326 1.40 -16.99 5.48
CA VAL A 326 0.93 -17.67 4.26
C VAL A 326 0.70 -16.64 3.16
N GLY A 327 1.47 -16.74 2.09
CA GLY A 327 1.33 -15.89 0.90
C GLY A 327 0.23 -16.40 -0.03
N LEU A 328 -0.66 -15.51 -0.42
CA LEU A 328 -1.73 -15.78 -1.39
C LEU A 328 -1.48 -14.95 -2.65
N PRO A 329 -0.96 -15.54 -3.74
CA PRO A 329 -0.87 -14.86 -5.03
C PRO A 329 -2.27 -14.49 -5.51
N ILE A 330 -2.48 -13.21 -5.81
CA ILE A 330 -3.74 -12.70 -6.35
C ILE A 330 -3.51 -12.32 -7.81
N LYS A 331 -4.16 -13.02 -8.72
CA LYS A 331 -3.98 -12.83 -10.15
C LYS A 331 -4.18 -11.36 -10.53
N THR A 332 -3.13 -10.73 -11.08
CA THR A 332 -3.13 -9.31 -11.48
C THR A 332 -3.56 -8.31 -10.38
N GLY A 333 -3.57 -8.74 -9.13
CA GLY A 333 -4.04 -7.96 -7.98
C GLY A 333 -5.57 -7.87 -7.85
N ASP A 334 -6.34 -8.59 -8.66
CA ASP A 334 -7.81 -8.48 -8.70
C ASP A 334 -8.48 -9.61 -7.91
N ILE A 335 -9.41 -9.25 -7.03
CA ILE A 335 -10.23 -10.18 -6.27
C ILE A 335 -11.70 -9.74 -6.30
N ALA A 336 -12.60 -10.64 -6.71
CA ALA A 336 -14.04 -10.38 -6.71
C ALA A 336 -14.58 -10.21 -5.28
N SER A 337 -15.57 -9.35 -5.09
CA SER A 337 -16.12 -8.99 -3.78
C SER A 337 -16.64 -10.20 -3.00
N ASP A 338 -17.33 -11.14 -3.67
CA ASP A 338 -17.82 -12.37 -3.04
C ASP A 338 -16.68 -13.26 -2.53
N LYS A 339 -15.60 -13.39 -3.32
CA LYS A 339 -14.37 -14.11 -2.95
C LYS A 339 -13.64 -13.41 -1.79
N ALA A 340 -13.59 -12.08 -1.80
CA ALA A 340 -13.00 -11.29 -0.72
C ALA A 340 -13.75 -11.47 0.62
N ARG A 341 -15.09 -11.53 0.60
CA ARG A 341 -15.90 -11.82 1.81
C ARG A 341 -15.63 -13.22 2.36
N LYS A 342 -15.63 -14.24 1.50
CA LYS A 342 -15.30 -15.62 1.91
C LYS A 342 -13.87 -15.72 2.44
N LEU A 343 -12.92 -14.99 1.85
CA LEU A 343 -11.55 -14.91 2.39
C LEU A 343 -11.55 -14.24 3.78
N ALA A 344 -12.37 -13.20 4.00
CA ALA A 344 -12.49 -12.58 5.32
C ALA A 344 -13.02 -13.56 6.38
N ASP A 345 -13.91 -14.51 6.01
CA ASP A 345 -14.35 -15.57 6.90
C ASP A 345 -13.20 -16.53 7.25
N LEU A 346 -12.34 -16.88 6.29
CA LEU A 346 -11.14 -17.68 6.55
C LEU A 346 -10.11 -16.93 7.42
N ILE A 347 -9.95 -15.63 7.20
CA ILE A 347 -9.07 -14.79 8.02
C ILE A 347 -9.49 -14.86 9.49
N GLU A 348 -10.77 -14.73 9.80
CA GLU A 348 -11.25 -14.84 11.18
C GLU A 348 -11.06 -16.23 11.79
N GLN A 349 -11.12 -17.26 10.96
CA GLN A 349 -10.94 -18.63 11.41
C GLN A 349 -9.47 -18.97 11.68
N PHE A 350 -8.56 -18.63 10.76
CA PHE A 350 -7.22 -19.18 10.74
C PHE A 350 -6.12 -18.20 11.16
N THR A 351 -6.39 -16.88 11.21
CA THR A 351 -5.39 -15.87 11.52
C THR A 351 -5.71 -15.11 12.80
N ARG A 352 -4.77 -14.26 13.24
CA ARG A 352 -4.97 -13.37 14.39
C ARG A 352 -5.41 -11.96 13.98
N ASP A 353 -6.01 -11.84 12.78
CA ASP A 353 -6.62 -10.64 12.22
C ASP A 353 -5.65 -9.46 11.98
N ASP A 354 -4.38 -9.78 11.66
CA ASP A 354 -3.35 -8.81 11.29
C ASP A 354 -2.70 -9.20 9.95
N ASN A 355 -3.38 -8.92 8.86
CA ASN A 355 -3.01 -9.32 7.50
C ASN A 355 -2.45 -8.16 6.69
N ARG A 356 -1.78 -8.44 5.56
CA ARG A 356 -1.13 -7.43 4.73
C ARG A 356 -1.42 -7.63 3.25
N PHE A 357 -1.69 -6.52 2.57
CA PHE A 357 -1.51 -6.43 1.12
C PHE A 357 -0.04 -6.16 0.82
N SER A 358 0.52 -6.84 -0.18
CA SER A 358 1.92 -6.71 -0.55
C SER A 358 2.15 -5.65 -1.63
N VAL A 359 3.38 -5.16 -1.75
CA VAL A 359 3.82 -4.34 -2.88
C VAL A 359 3.83 -5.12 -4.20
N GLY A 360 3.77 -6.45 -4.13
CA GLY A 360 3.58 -7.37 -5.25
C GLY A 360 2.11 -7.62 -5.61
N GLN A 361 1.15 -6.85 -5.08
CA GLN A 361 -0.30 -6.95 -5.35
C GLN A 361 -0.95 -8.27 -4.89
N SER A 362 -0.37 -8.91 -3.90
CA SER A 362 -0.84 -10.16 -3.32
C SER A 362 -1.15 -10.00 -1.83
N ILE A 363 -1.60 -11.06 -1.16
CA ILE A 363 -2.01 -11.04 0.26
C ILE A 363 -1.06 -11.90 1.07
N LEU A 364 -0.66 -11.41 2.25
CA LEU A 364 0.02 -12.21 3.27
C LEU A 364 -0.91 -12.37 4.47
N LEU A 365 -1.35 -13.60 4.73
CA LEU A 365 -2.00 -14.00 5.97
C LEU A 365 -0.94 -14.26 7.02
N ARG A 366 -1.09 -13.67 8.20
CA ARG A 366 -0.08 -13.76 9.26
C ARG A 366 -0.66 -14.46 10.49
N ASP A 367 0.24 -15.00 11.30
CA ASP A 367 -0.12 -15.71 12.53
C ASP A 367 -1.07 -16.89 12.31
N VAL A 368 -0.83 -17.67 11.26
CA VAL A 368 -1.49 -18.94 11.01
C VAL A 368 -0.78 -20.03 11.81
N LYS A 369 -1.50 -20.81 12.61
CA LYS A 369 -0.90 -21.95 13.32
C LYS A 369 -0.46 -23.02 12.34
N GLU A 370 0.75 -23.55 12.50
CA GLU A 370 1.29 -24.58 11.60
C GLU A 370 0.41 -25.83 11.56
N GLU A 371 -0.17 -26.23 12.69
CA GLU A 371 -1.08 -27.38 12.80
C GLU A 371 -2.39 -27.22 11.99
N HIS A 372 -2.76 -25.98 11.64
CA HIS A 372 -3.98 -25.68 10.88
C HIS A 372 -3.73 -25.46 9.38
N LEU A 373 -2.48 -25.55 8.90
CA LEU A 373 -2.13 -25.25 7.50
C LEU A 373 -2.88 -26.10 6.49
N LEU A 374 -3.04 -27.41 6.73
CA LEU A 374 -3.75 -28.30 5.81
C LEU A 374 -5.25 -27.96 5.73
N ALA A 375 -5.85 -27.60 6.87
CA ALA A 375 -7.25 -27.17 6.90
C ALA A 375 -7.45 -25.85 6.15
N LEU A 376 -6.53 -24.89 6.34
CA LEU A 376 -6.51 -23.63 5.60
C LEU A 376 -6.34 -23.87 4.10
N TYR A 377 -5.39 -24.73 3.69
CA TYR A 377 -5.17 -25.08 2.28
C TYR A 377 -6.44 -25.59 1.61
N ARG A 378 -7.12 -26.56 2.24
CA ARG A 378 -8.39 -27.13 1.72
C ARG A 378 -9.51 -26.07 1.65
N ALA A 379 -9.52 -25.12 2.58
CA ALA A 379 -10.49 -24.03 2.55
C ALA A 379 -10.17 -23.02 1.43
N LEU A 380 -8.90 -22.70 1.21
CA LEU A 380 -8.43 -21.87 0.11
C LEU A 380 -8.66 -22.52 -1.27
N GLU A 381 -8.51 -23.84 -1.36
CA GLU A 381 -8.79 -24.62 -2.58
C GLU A 381 -10.26 -24.46 -3.02
N LYS A 382 -11.21 -24.51 -2.09
CA LYS A 382 -12.63 -24.26 -2.38
C LYS A 382 -12.92 -22.86 -2.90
N LEU A 383 -12.06 -21.89 -2.61
CA LEU A 383 -12.15 -20.52 -3.06
C LEU A 383 -11.29 -20.24 -4.30
N ASP A 384 -10.56 -21.23 -4.81
CA ASP A 384 -9.56 -21.02 -5.87
C ASP A 384 -8.56 -19.91 -5.49
N LEU A 385 -8.02 -19.98 -4.25
CA LEU A 385 -7.00 -19.08 -3.70
C LEU A 385 -5.75 -19.83 -3.22
N HIS A 386 -5.61 -21.12 -3.58
CA HIS A 386 -4.51 -22.00 -3.20
C HIS A 386 -3.35 -22.00 -4.22
N ARG A 387 -3.26 -20.98 -5.05
CA ARG A 387 -2.21 -20.85 -6.07
C ARG A 387 -0.81 -20.89 -5.45
N ILE A 388 0.10 -21.63 -6.11
CA ILE A 388 1.52 -21.67 -5.75
C ILE A 388 2.23 -20.45 -6.32
N GLY A 389 3.22 -19.90 -5.59
CA GLY A 389 4.21 -18.97 -6.11
C GLY A 389 4.04 -17.52 -5.68
N PHE A 390 3.72 -17.29 -4.40
CA PHE A 390 3.74 -15.93 -3.85
C PHE A 390 5.11 -15.25 -4.09
N HIS A 391 5.08 -14.08 -4.74
CA HIS A 391 6.26 -13.32 -5.21
C HIS A 391 7.20 -14.11 -6.13
N LYS A 392 6.68 -15.10 -6.86
CA LYS A 392 7.43 -15.85 -7.88
C LYS A 392 7.06 -15.39 -9.29
N ILE A 393 7.64 -16.06 -10.31
CA ILE A 393 7.48 -15.68 -11.73
C ILE A 393 6.02 -15.60 -12.19
N ASN A 394 5.13 -16.40 -11.64
CA ASN A 394 3.69 -16.42 -11.96
C ASN A 394 2.86 -15.44 -11.11
N ASP A 395 3.44 -14.77 -10.12
CA ASP A 395 2.78 -13.69 -9.36
C ASP A 395 3.11 -12.35 -10.02
N ILE A 396 2.55 -12.14 -11.22
CA ILE A 396 2.89 -11.02 -12.10
C ILE A 396 2.34 -9.71 -11.54
N VAL A 397 3.22 -8.75 -11.35
CA VAL A 397 2.86 -7.39 -10.93
C VAL A 397 2.46 -6.57 -12.14
N THR A 398 1.25 -6.00 -12.13
CA THR A 398 0.77 -5.19 -13.26
C THR A 398 -0.05 -3.98 -12.81
N CYS A 399 -0.13 -2.96 -13.65
CA CYS A 399 -1.07 -1.85 -13.45
C CYS A 399 -2.32 -2.05 -14.33
N PRO A 400 -3.43 -1.33 -14.09
CA PRO A 400 -4.64 -1.47 -14.91
C PRO A 400 -4.48 -1.12 -16.39
N GLY A 401 -3.40 -0.45 -16.79
CA GLY A 401 -3.14 -0.13 -18.20
C GLY A 401 -4.32 0.55 -18.88
N THR A 402 -4.61 0.13 -20.13
CA THR A 402 -5.72 0.68 -20.92
C THR A 402 -7.10 0.29 -20.43
N ASP A 403 -7.24 -0.63 -19.47
CA ASP A 403 -8.56 -1.09 -19.01
C ASP A 403 -9.32 0.03 -18.27
N THR A 404 -8.65 0.76 -17.39
CA THR A 404 -9.29 1.85 -16.63
C THR A 404 -8.46 3.13 -16.52
N CYS A 405 -7.16 3.11 -16.83
CA CYS A 405 -6.27 4.26 -16.62
C CYS A 405 -6.27 5.21 -17.83
N ASN A 406 -6.56 6.50 -17.61
CA ASN A 406 -6.48 7.55 -18.64
C ASN A 406 -5.09 7.69 -19.28
N LEU A 407 -4.03 7.32 -18.55
CA LEU A 407 -2.66 7.43 -19.02
C LEU A 407 -2.11 6.14 -19.62
N GLY A 408 -2.92 5.06 -19.62
CA GLY A 408 -2.53 3.78 -20.20
C GLY A 408 -2.45 3.87 -21.73
N ILE A 409 -1.35 3.37 -22.29
CA ILE A 409 -1.11 3.27 -23.75
C ILE A 409 -1.00 1.82 -24.22
N ALA A 410 -0.90 0.87 -23.28
CA ALA A 410 -0.83 -0.56 -23.56
C ALA A 410 -1.70 -1.35 -22.58
N SER A 411 -2.22 -2.52 -23.02
CA SER A 411 -2.95 -3.47 -22.20
C SER A 411 -1.99 -4.29 -21.36
N SER A 412 -1.69 -3.81 -20.17
CA SER A 412 -0.80 -4.50 -19.22
C SER A 412 -1.48 -5.71 -18.57
N MET A 413 -2.78 -5.61 -18.28
CA MET A 413 -3.57 -6.72 -17.73
C MET A 413 -3.67 -7.89 -18.71
N GLY A 414 -4.02 -7.61 -19.99
CA GLY A 414 -4.10 -8.66 -21.01
C GLY A 414 -2.76 -9.37 -21.23
N LEU A 415 -1.63 -8.63 -21.25
CA LEU A 415 -0.32 -9.24 -21.36
C LEU A 415 0.00 -10.11 -20.13
N ALA A 416 -0.34 -9.62 -18.92
CA ALA A 416 -0.13 -10.38 -17.68
C ALA A 416 -0.93 -11.69 -17.67
N ASP A 417 -2.19 -11.66 -18.13
CA ASP A 417 -3.05 -12.84 -18.24
C ASP A 417 -2.47 -13.91 -19.16
N GLU A 418 -2.00 -13.53 -20.35
CA GLU A 418 -1.42 -14.47 -21.31
C GLU A 418 -0.09 -15.05 -20.82
N LEU A 419 0.80 -14.21 -20.24
CA LEU A 419 2.07 -14.69 -19.68
C LEU A 419 1.85 -15.63 -18.52
N GLN A 420 0.92 -15.30 -17.62
CA GLN A 420 0.62 -16.15 -16.48
C GLN A 420 0.09 -17.52 -16.92
N LYS A 421 -0.84 -17.55 -17.86
CA LYS A 421 -1.35 -18.78 -18.44
C LYS A 421 -0.25 -19.63 -19.07
N LEU A 422 0.66 -18.99 -19.83
CA LEU A 422 1.81 -19.64 -20.43
C LEU A 422 2.73 -20.25 -19.38
N ILE A 423 3.05 -19.51 -18.31
CA ILE A 423 3.91 -20.00 -17.23
C ILE A 423 3.28 -21.19 -16.53
N GLU A 424 1.98 -21.14 -16.24
CA GLU A 424 1.27 -22.20 -15.51
C GLU A 424 1.03 -23.47 -16.35
N THR A 425 1.03 -23.39 -17.69
CA THR A 425 0.83 -24.53 -18.57
C THR A 425 2.14 -25.11 -19.10
N GLU A 426 3.05 -24.27 -19.60
CA GLU A 426 4.25 -24.73 -20.33
C GLU A 426 5.53 -24.58 -19.51
N PHE A 427 5.59 -23.62 -18.59
CA PHE A 427 6.80 -23.29 -17.81
C PHE A 427 6.63 -23.43 -16.30
N TYR A 428 5.74 -24.31 -15.86
CA TYR A 428 5.40 -24.49 -14.45
C TYR A 428 6.62 -24.77 -13.54
N SER A 429 7.63 -25.48 -14.08
CA SER A 429 8.86 -25.77 -13.34
C SER A 429 9.63 -24.51 -12.90
N LEU A 430 9.51 -23.42 -13.65
CA LEU A 430 10.22 -22.17 -13.32
C LEU A 430 9.73 -21.53 -12.03
N ILE A 431 8.48 -21.79 -11.62
CA ILE A 431 7.88 -21.21 -10.40
C ILE A 431 8.73 -21.54 -9.17
N ASN A 432 9.28 -22.76 -9.09
CA ASN A 432 10.01 -23.24 -7.91
C ASN A 432 11.52 -23.31 -8.11
N THR A 433 12.02 -23.15 -9.34
CA THR A 433 13.45 -23.31 -9.65
C THR A 433 14.21 -22.00 -9.82
N HIS A 434 13.50 -20.90 -10.06
CA HIS A 434 14.09 -19.60 -10.32
C HIS A 434 13.44 -18.50 -9.50
N ASP A 435 14.24 -17.55 -9.04
CA ASP A 435 13.78 -16.36 -8.31
C ASP A 435 13.66 -15.18 -9.29
N ILE A 436 12.63 -15.25 -10.13
CA ILE A 436 12.32 -14.24 -11.15
C ILE A 436 10.97 -13.61 -10.84
N GLN A 437 10.85 -12.31 -11.04
CA GLN A 437 9.60 -11.57 -10.97
C GLN A 437 9.31 -10.87 -12.31
N ILE A 438 8.06 -10.93 -12.75
CA ILE A 438 7.60 -10.22 -13.95
C ILE A 438 6.80 -8.99 -13.51
N LYS A 439 7.16 -7.83 -14.03
CA LYS A 439 6.56 -6.54 -13.69
C LYS A 439 6.17 -5.78 -14.94
N ILE A 440 4.87 -5.49 -15.12
CA ILE A 440 4.31 -4.92 -16.34
C ILE A 440 3.65 -3.57 -16.05
N SER A 441 3.91 -2.58 -16.89
CA SER A 441 3.23 -1.28 -16.81
C SER A 441 2.71 -0.84 -18.17
N GLY A 442 1.46 -0.39 -18.22
CA GLY A 442 0.82 0.09 -19.43
C GLY A 442 1.26 1.50 -19.90
N CYS A 443 2.24 2.13 -19.25
CA CYS A 443 2.84 3.40 -19.66
C CYS A 443 4.14 3.69 -18.88
N MET A 444 4.85 4.75 -19.27
CA MET A 444 6.12 5.18 -18.67
C MET A 444 6.04 5.62 -17.18
N ASN A 445 4.87 5.69 -16.57
CA ASN A 445 4.75 6.04 -15.14
C ASN A 445 5.21 4.91 -14.20
N ALA A 446 5.48 3.73 -14.72
CA ALA A 446 5.99 2.56 -13.99
C ALA A 446 5.15 2.17 -12.76
N CYS A 447 3.81 2.25 -12.86
CA CYS A 447 2.92 1.89 -11.75
C CYS A 447 3.00 0.39 -11.41
N GLY A 448 3.23 -0.49 -12.39
CA GLY A 448 3.53 -1.91 -12.21
C GLY A 448 5.02 -2.21 -11.92
N GLN A 449 5.82 -1.18 -11.65
CA GLN A 449 7.23 -1.30 -11.22
C GLN A 449 8.18 -1.95 -12.28
N HIS A 450 7.87 -1.89 -13.58
CA HIS A 450 8.66 -2.54 -14.64
C HIS A 450 10.11 -2.01 -14.79
N THR A 451 10.48 -0.97 -14.07
CA THR A 451 11.84 -0.41 -14.06
C THR A 451 12.71 -0.91 -12.92
N LEU A 452 12.26 -1.94 -12.20
CA LEU A 452 13.00 -2.64 -11.13
C LEU A 452 13.74 -3.83 -11.67
#